data_fbeb247cd0c11931c7d4e14fcdc2c2d8
#
_entry.id   fbeb247cd0c11931c7d4e14fcdc2c2d8
#
_cell.length_a   1.000
_cell.length_b   1.000
_cell.length_c   1.000
_cell.angle_alpha   90.00
_cell.angle_beta   90.00
_cell.angle_gamma   90.00
#
_symmetry.space_group_name_H-M   'P 1'
#
loop_
_entity.id
_entity.type
_entity.pdbx_description
1 polymer ?
#
loop_
_entity_poly.entity_id
_entity_poly.type
_entity_poly.pdbx_seq_one_letter_code
_entity_poly.pdbx_strand_id
1 'polypeptide(L)'
;MKTKRTPAENQLRVYLKWCVNVKQLTPSTMATKRSVLSRFIAQTDIEDMSQLTNKKLDRWIEKKALGQLGSRCNSTTIRTNVATVMSWVAWLRDMNYPMKIKTRMVVKPKPAPCRRKWYTSEQIAMVLSGCDDLLTEVMIRVLFDTGMRAQEFSNLRLSDLNGRTIYTVGKGRKDGWVYISDTTRERLDTWIRAAGVIDYVWIKTTRRKYFEPLTVDGIRKKIQRQFREAGLEGFQLHELRHSFATDVRKRGADIDVVQKLLRHSSLQVTQRYLHNLDGDMCEIWDELKNYKLAANAHAGTACIRGEVINI
;
A
#
# COMPACT_ATOMS: atom_id res chain seq x y z
N MET A 1 -3.45 38.06 14.66
CA MET A 1 -3.72 37.53 16.03
C MET A 1 -3.66 36.03 15.99
N LYS A 2 -2.78 35.35 16.75
CA LYS A 2 -2.78 33.90 16.85
C LYS A 2 -4.01 33.51 17.70
N THR A 3 -5.00 32.90 17.09
CA THR A 3 -6.17 32.32 17.80
C THR A 3 -5.68 31.37 18.90
N LYS A 4 -6.13 31.62 20.12
CA LYS A 4 -5.78 30.83 21.31
C LYS A 4 -6.34 29.40 21.10
N ARG A 5 -5.47 28.37 21.14
CA ARG A 5 -5.90 26.99 20.95
C ARG A 5 -6.88 26.55 22.02
N THR A 6 -7.86 25.74 21.62
CA THR A 6 -8.79 25.14 22.59
C THR A 6 -8.08 24.06 23.45
N PRO A 7 -8.63 23.73 24.63
CA PRO A 7 -8.13 22.60 25.44
C PRO A 7 -8.03 21.31 24.64
N ALA A 8 -9.03 20.96 23.82
CA ALA A 8 -9.03 19.77 22.97
C ALA A 8 -7.86 19.76 21.96
N GLU A 9 -7.55 20.90 21.35
CA GLU A 9 -6.39 21.02 20.45
C GLU A 9 -5.05 20.84 21.19
N ASN A 10 -4.95 21.34 22.42
CA ASN A 10 -3.77 21.14 23.25
C ASN A 10 -3.63 19.68 23.68
N GLN A 11 -4.71 19.03 24.09
CA GLN A 11 -4.76 17.60 24.43
C GLN A 11 -4.35 16.74 23.22
N LEU A 12 -4.84 17.07 22.01
CA LEU A 12 -4.45 16.41 20.76
C LEU A 12 -2.96 16.55 20.51
N ARG A 13 -2.39 17.74 20.69
CA ARG A 13 -0.94 17.96 20.51
C ARG A 13 -0.10 17.07 21.43
N VAL A 14 -0.49 16.96 22.71
CA VAL A 14 0.21 16.12 23.68
C VAL A 14 0.09 14.65 23.30
N TYR A 15 -1.10 14.19 22.94
CA TYR A 15 -1.33 12.83 22.47
C TYR A 15 -0.48 12.48 21.22
N LEU A 16 -0.44 13.38 20.24
CA LEU A 16 0.37 13.15 19.04
C LEU A 16 1.86 13.09 19.33
N LYS A 17 2.38 13.93 20.25
CA LYS A 17 3.76 13.83 20.72
C LYS A 17 4.03 12.48 21.39
N TRP A 18 3.14 12.02 22.25
CA TRP A 18 3.26 10.71 22.87
C TRP A 18 3.23 9.56 21.83
N CYS A 19 2.38 9.66 20.82
CA CYS A 19 2.35 8.69 19.71
C CYS A 19 3.68 8.62 18.96
N VAL A 20 4.38 9.74 18.78
CA VAL A 20 5.71 9.77 18.14
C VAL A 20 6.78 9.22 19.08
N ASN A 21 6.86 9.76 20.28
CA ASN A 21 8.01 9.55 21.18
C ASN A 21 7.96 8.19 21.90
N VAL A 22 6.75 7.75 22.28
CA VAL A 22 6.57 6.53 23.08
C VAL A 22 6.12 5.36 22.22
N LYS A 23 5.08 5.55 21.38
CA LYS A 23 4.60 4.49 20.48
C LYS A 23 5.40 4.35 19.19
N GLN A 24 6.30 5.29 18.88
CA GLN A 24 7.15 5.29 17.70
C GLN A 24 6.36 5.03 16.40
N LEU A 25 5.19 5.67 16.27
CA LEU A 25 4.34 5.50 15.09
C LEU A 25 4.98 6.15 13.87
N THR A 26 4.81 5.52 12.71
CA THR A 26 5.35 6.01 11.44
C THR A 26 4.76 7.37 11.04
N PRO A 27 5.51 8.20 10.27
CA PRO A 27 5.03 9.50 9.81
C PRO A 27 3.68 9.45 9.09
N SER A 28 3.44 8.43 8.26
CA SER A 28 2.17 8.23 7.55
C SER A 28 1.00 7.94 8.50
N THR A 29 1.22 7.11 9.52
CA THR A 29 0.23 6.84 10.56
C THR A 29 -0.08 8.11 11.35
N MET A 30 0.95 8.91 11.66
CA MET A 30 0.81 10.18 12.36
C MET A 30 0.03 11.21 11.54
N ALA A 31 0.30 11.32 10.24
CA ALA A 31 -0.45 12.20 9.33
C ALA A 31 -1.94 11.84 9.31
N THR A 32 -2.25 10.54 9.21
CA THR A 32 -3.63 10.04 9.25
C THR A 32 -4.31 10.35 10.58
N LYS A 33 -3.66 10.04 11.72
CA LYS A 33 -4.20 10.33 13.06
C LYS A 33 -4.46 11.82 13.23
N ARG A 34 -3.50 12.66 12.88
CA ARG A 34 -3.64 14.13 12.96
C ARG A 34 -4.83 14.59 12.13
N SER A 35 -4.93 14.18 10.88
CA SER A 35 -6.01 14.56 9.98
C SER A 35 -7.39 14.16 10.49
N VAL A 36 -7.54 12.92 11.00
CA VAL A 36 -8.81 12.43 11.54
C VAL A 36 -9.20 13.18 12.80
N LEU A 37 -8.27 13.35 13.75
CA LEU A 37 -8.57 13.92 15.07
C LEU A 37 -8.77 15.44 15.00
N SER A 38 -8.01 16.16 14.18
CA SER A 38 -8.25 17.62 13.98
C SER A 38 -9.62 17.87 13.33
N ARG A 39 -9.98 17.06 12.31
CA ARG A 39 -11.32 17.14 11.72
C ARG A 39 -12.43 16.76 12.69
N PHE A 40 -12.18 15.77 13.56
CA PHE A 40 -13.14 15.38 14.59
C PHE A 40 -13.45 16.54 15.53
N ILE A 41 -12.43 17.23 16.07
CA ILE A 41 -12.60 18.41 16.93
C ILE A 41 -13.43 19.48 16.20
N ALA A 42 -13.00 19.86 14.99
CA ALA A 42 -13.67 20.90 14.21
C ALA A 42 -15.12 20.57 13.82
N GLN A 43 -15.47 19.27 13.70
CA GLN A 43 -16.79 18.82 13.27
C GLN A 43 -17.75 18.51 14.42
N THR A 44 -17.28 18.49 15.67
CA THR A 44 -18.09 18.13 16.84
C THR A 44 -18.29 19.29 17.82
N ASP A 45 -17.73 20.46 17.54
CA ASP A 45 -17.76 21.65 18.41
C ASP A 45 -17.34 21.32 19.86
N ILE A 46 -16.30 20.49 20.00
CA ILE A 46 -15.75 20.10 21.28
C ILE A 46 -14.54 20.98 21.58
N GLU A 47 -14.68 21.85 22.56
CA GLU A 47 -13.58 22.67 23.07
C GLU A 47 -12.66 21.91 24.02
N ASP A 48 -13.21 20.91 24.72
CA ASP A 48 -12.53 20.05 25.68
C ASP A 48 -13.03 18.61 25.56
N MET A 49 -12.13 17.62 25.60
CA MET A 49 -12.49 16.21 25.44
C MET A 49 -13.37 15.65 26.56
N SER A 50 -13.44 16.29 27.74
CA SER A 50 -14.40 15.96 28.80
C SER A 50 -15.86 16.14 28.37
N GLN A 51 -16.12 16.98 27.34
CA GLN A 51 -17.44 17.21 26.77
C GLN A 51 -17.90 16.10 25.81
N LEU A 52 -17.01 15.18 25.45
CA LEU A 52 -17.35 14.08 24.54
C LEU A 52 -18.29 13.10 25.24
N THR A 53 -19.48 12.91 24.63
CA THR A 53 -20.49 11.93 25.05
C THR A 53 -20.75 10.93 23.91
N ASN A 54 -21.37 9.79 24.23
CA ASN A 54 -21.81 8.82 23.21
C ASN A 54 -22.72 9.50 22.17
N LYS A 55 -23.69 10.33 22.61
CA LYS A 55 -24.61 11.07 21.73
C LYS A 55 -23.87 11.99 20.74
N LYS A 56 -22.81 12.69 21.17
CA LYS A 56 -22.00 13.52 20.26
C LYS A 56 -21.24 12.68 19.24
N LEU A 57 -20.68 11.53 19.66
CA LEU A 57 -19.97 10.63 18.78
C LEU A 57 -20.93 10.00 17.75
N ASP A 58 -22.08 9.51 18.18
CA ASP A 58 -23.10 8.89 17.30
C ASP A 58 -23.58 9.90 16.26
N ARG A 59 -23.90 11.14 16.64
CA ARG A 59 -24.27 12.21 15.71
C ARG A 59 -23.16 12.51 14.69
N TRP A 60 -21.89 12.49 15.09
CA TRP A 60 -20.77 12.66 14.16
C TRP A 60 -20.66 11.49 13.17
N ILE A 61 -20.86 10.26 13.61
CA ILE A 61 -20.89 9.06 12.77
C ILE A 61 -22.01 9.18 11.73
N GLU A 62 -23.21 9.53 12.15
CA GLU A 62 -24.39 9.73 11.29
C GLU A 62 -24.13 10.81 10.23
N LYS A 63 -23.68 12.00 10.64
CA LYS A 63 -23.35 13.09 9.71
C LYS A 63 -22.31 12.68 8.66
N LYS A 64 -21.32 11.87 9.03
CA LYS A 64 -20.33 11.33 8.08
C LYS A 64 -20.94 10.32 7.10
N ALA A 65 -21.83 9.47 7.56
CA ALA A 65 -22.53 8.50 6.73
C ALA A 65 -23.45 9.20 5.71
N LEU A 66 -24.06 10.31 6.10
CA LEU A 66 -24.95 11.13 5.24
C LEU A 66 -24.20 12.11 4.33
N GLY A 67 -22.88 12.29 4.50
CA GLY A 67 -22.09 13.26 3.73
C GLY A 67 -22.24 14.72 4.20
N GLN A 68 -22.87 14.97 5.33
CA GLN A 68 -23.13 16.33 5.87
C GLN A 68 -21.87 17.03 6.40
N LEU A 69 -20.75 16.33 6.50
CA LEU A 69 -19.45 16.85 6.95
C LEU A 69 -18.40 16.83 5.81
N GLY A 70 -18.85 16.94 4.56
CA GLY A 70 -18.05 16.83 3.35
C GLY A 70 -18.42 15.59 2.53
N SER A 71 -17.47 14.92 1.91
CA SER A 71 -17.76 13.72 1.12
C SER A 71 -18.35 12.60 1.99
N ARG A 72 -19.37 11.92 1.46
CA ARG A 72 -19.96 10.73 2.10
C ARG A 72 -18.89 9.67 2.34
N CYS A 73 -18.80 9.19 3.58
CA CYS A 73 -17.85 8.16 3.97
C CYS A 73 -18.50 6.78 3.96
N ASN A 74 -17.79 5.77 3.44
CA ASN A 74 -18.22 4.39 3.59
C ASN A 74 -18.03 3.89 5.05
N SER A 75 -18.73 2.82 5.40
CA SER A 75 -18.71 2.28 6.77
C SER A 75 -17.32 1.85 7.24
N THR A 76 -16.45 1.38 6.36
CA THR A 76 -15.06 1.02 6.69
C THR A 76 -14.24 2.25 7.07
N THR A 77 -14.37 3.36 6.33
CA THR A 77 -13.72 4.64 6.66
C THR A 77 -14.21 5.19 7.99
N ILE A 78 -15.53 5.16 8.22
CA ILE A 78 -16.12 5.61 9.48
C ILE A 78 -15.60 4.75 10.64
N ARG A 79 -15.59 3.42 10.48
CA ARG A 79 -15.05 2.48 11.48
C ARG A 79 -13.60 2.81 11.85
N THR A 80 -12.74 3.09 10.87
CA THR A 80 -11.34 3.46 11.07
C THR A 80 -11.21 4.80 11.80
N ASN A 81 -12.03 5.79 11.42
CA ASN A 81 -12.06 7.09 12.07
C ASN A 81 -12.49 6.97 13.53
N VAL A 82 -13.57 6.21 13.82
CA VAL A 82 -14.03 5.94 15.20
C VAL A 82 -12.94 5.24 16.00
N ALA A 83 -12.27 4.22 15.43
CA ALA A 83 -11.16 3.55 16.11
C ALA A 83 -10.00 4.52 16.45
N THR A 84 -9.73 5.48 15.56
CA THR A 84 -8.73 6.52 15.79
C THR A 84 -9.12 7.45 16.94
N VAL A 85 -10.38 7.92 16.98
CA VAL A 85 -10.91 8.74 18.08
C VAL A 85 -10.84 7.95 19.40
N MET A 86 -11.29 6.68 19.39
CA MET A 86 -11.28 5.84 20.58
C MET A 86 -9.87 5.53 21.10
N SER A 87 -8.86 5.49 20.22
CA SER A 87 -7.47 5.36 20.66
C SER A 87 -6.96 6.59 21.42
N TRP A 88 -7.48 7.76 21.10
CA TRP A 88 -7.18 8.99 21.83
C TRP A 88 -7.95 9.05 23.16
N VAL A 89 -9.24 8.68 23.16
CA VAL A 89 -10.06 8.56 24.37
C VAL A 89 -9.43 7.59 25.38
N ALA A 90 -8.95 6.43 24.94
CA ALA A 90 -8.28 5.46 25.79
C ALA A 90 -7.05 6.08 26.45
N TRP A 91 -6.18 6.74 25.66
CA TRP A 91 -5.00 7.42 26.20
C TRP A 91 -5.35 8.52 27.21
N LEU A 92 -6.39 9.34 26.97
CA LEU A 92 -6.84 10.35 27.92
C LEU A 92 -7.30 9.74 29.24
N ARG A 93 -7.98 8.57 29.19
CA ARG A 93 -8.37 7.85 30.39
C ARG A 93 -7.18 7.30 31.17
N ASP A 94 -6.20 6.75 30.46
CA ASP A 94 -4.96 6.26 31.07
C ASP A 94 -4.19 7.41 31.77
N MET A 95 -4.39 8.66 31.29
CA MET A 95 -3.89 9.88 31.93
C MET A 95 -4.84 10.46 33.01
N ASN A 96 -5.82 9.68 33.46
CA ASN A 96 -6.83 10.09 34.46
C ASN A 96 -7.64 11.34 34.04
N TYR A 97 -7.78 11.61 32.73
CA TYR A 97 -8.57 12.74 32.26
C TYR A 97 -10.07 12.42 32.40
N PRO A 98 -10.90 13.38 32.91
CA PRO A 98 -12.32 13.14 33.11
C PRO A 98 -13.07 12.99 31.77
N MET A 99 -13.54 11.77 31.48
CA MET A 99 -14.25 11.44 30.24
C MET A 99 -15.69 11.02 30.51
N LYS A 100 -16.65 11.70 29.89
CA LYS A 100 -18.08 11.36 29.98
C LYS A 100 -18.51 10.22 29.07
N ILE A 101 -17.74 9.92 28.01
CA ILE A 101 -18.06 8.86 27.06
C ILE A 101 -17.91 7.47 27.67
N LYS A 102 -18.92 6.63 27.49
CA LYS A 102 -18.92 5.21 27.92
C LYS A 102 -18.42 4.35 26.76
N THR A 103 -17.14 3.94 26.79
CA THR A 103 -16.47 3.25 25.67
C THR A 103 -17.11 1.91 25.30
N ARG A 104 -17.67 1.17 26.31
CA ARG A 104 -18.41 -0.09 26.08
C ARG A 104 -19.66 0.08 25.22
N MET A 105 -20.22 1.30 25.17
CA MET A 105 -21.43 1.61 24.41
C MET A 105 -21.13 2.12 22.99
N VAL A 106 -19.85 2.25 22.62
CA VAL A 106 -19.48 2.73 21.28
C VAL A 106 -19.62 1.62 20.26
N VAL A 107 -20.62 1.75 19.40
CA VAL A 107 -20.85 0.82 18.28
C VAL A 107 -20.05 1.28 17.07
N LYS A 108 -19.15 0.40 16.59
CA LYS A 108 -18.42 0.64 15.34
C LYS A 108 -19.25 0.11 14.18
N PRO A 109 -19.48 0.87 13.09
CA PRO A 109 -20.19 0.37 11.92
C PRO A 109 -19.55 -0.92 11.40
N LYS A 110 -20.40 -1.85 10.91
CA LYS A 110 -19.89 -3.06 10.25
C LYS A 110 -19.10 -2.63 9.00
N PRO A 111 -17.93 -3.25 8.71
CA PRO A 111 -17.19 -2.94 7.49
C PRO A 111 -18.04 -3.27 6.26
N ALA A 112 -17.96 -2.44 5.24
CA ALA A 112 -18.60 -2.74 3.96
C ALA A 112 -18.00 -4.03 3.38
N PRO A 113 -18.79 -4.87 2.70
CA PRO A 113 -18.26 -6.00 1.94
C PRO A 113 -17.23 -5.48 0.94
N CYS A 114 -16.03 -6.01 1.00
CA CYS A 114 -14.96 -5.64 0.06
C CYS A 114 -14.85 -6.74 -1.00
N ARG A 115 -15.36 -6.49 -2.20
CA ARG A 115 -15.03 -7.30 -3.37
C ARG A 115 -13.63 -6.85 -3.82
N ARG A 116 -12.63 -7.67 -3.53
CA ARG A 116 -11.26 -7.42 -3.97
C ARG A 116 -11.18 -7.67 -5.47
N LYS A 117 -10.86 -6.64 -6.24
CA LYS A 117 -10.60 -6.74 -7.66
C LYS A 117 -9.22 -7.37 -7.87
N TRP A 118 -9.11 -8.21 -8.87
CA TRP A 118 -7.87 -8.83 -9.32
C TRP A 118 -7.93 -9.01 -10.83
N TYR A 119 -6.79 -9.16 -11.47
CA TYR A 119 -6.66 -9.31 -12.92
C TYR A 119 -6.09 -10.70 -13.24
N THR A 120 -6.56 -11.30 -14.32
CA THR A 120 -6.03 -12.56 -14.82
C THR A 120 -4.69 -12.37 -15.53
N SER A 121 -3.95 -13.46 -15.75
CA SER A 121 -2.69 -13.43 -16.50
C SER A 121 -2.89 -12.90 -17.92
N GLU A 122 -4.02 -13.25 -18.57
CA GLU A 122 -4.40 -12.78 -19.90
C GLU A 122 -4.66 -11.27 -19.92
N GLN A 123 -5.35 -10.75 -18.89
CA GLN A 123 -5.57 -9.30 -18.77
C GLN A 123 -4.26 -8.55 -18.54
N ILE A 124 -3.35 -9.11 -17.74
CA ILE A 124 -2.02 -8.51 -17.55
C ILE A 124 -1.22 -8.56 -18.86
N ALA A 125 -1.26 -9.67 -19.60
CA ALA A 125 -0.60 -9.78 -20.89
C ALA A 125 -1.14 -8.75 -21.91
N MET A 126 -2.47 -8.54 -21.92
CA MET A 126 -3.10 -7.52 -22.75
C MET A 126 -2.62 -6.09 -22.37
N VAL A 127 -2.54 -5.78 -21.09
CA VAL A 127 -2.01 -4.49 -20.61
C VAL A 127 -0.56 -4.29 -21.03
N LEU A 128 0.27 -5.35 -20.92
CA LEU A 128 1.69 -5.32 -21.28
C LEU A 128 1.88 -5.17 -22.80
N SER A 129 1.06 -5.82 -23.63
CA SER A 129 1.16 -5.72 -25.09
C SER A 129 0.86 -4.33 -25.64
N GLY A 130 0.08 -3.53 -24.94
CA GLY A 130 -0.19 -2.14 -25.28
C GLY A 130 0.72 -1.13 -24.58
N CYS A 131 1.85 -1.58 -23.98
CA CYS A 131 2.71 -0.71 -23.18
C CYS A 131 3.88 -0.17 -24.02
N ASP A 132 3.88 1.13 -24.33
CA ASP A 132 4.93 1.79 -25.12
C ASP A 132 6.09 2.31 -24.27
N ASP A 133 5.92 2.40 -22.95
CA ASP A 133 6.90 2.91 -21.99
C ASP A 133 7.55 1.75 -21.22
N LEU A 134 8.84 1.49 -21.49
CA LEU A 134 9.62 0.43 -20.84
C LEU A 134 9.53 0.50 -19.31
N LEU A 135 9.59 1.70 -18.72
CA LEU A 135 9.48 1.86 -17.27
C LEU A 135 8.14 1.32 -16.76
N THR A 136 7.04 1.66 -17.42
CA THR A 136 5.70 1.22 -17.02
C THR A 136 5.53 -0.29 -17.20
N GLU A 137 6.02 -0.84 -18.31
CA GLU A 137 6.04 -2.28 -18.56
C GLU A 137 6.77 -3.03 -17.42
N VAL A 138 8.00 -2.64 -17.13
CA VAL A 138 8.81 -3.30 -16.12
C VAL A 138 8.20 -3.17 -14.72
N MET A 139 7.62 -2.02 -14.40
CA MET A 139 6.90 -1.84 -13.14
C MET A 139 5.73 -2.82 -12.98
N ILE A 140 4.94 -3.02 -14.03
CA ILE A 140 3.80 -3.96 -14.01
C ILE A 140 4.31 -5.40 -13.86
N ARG A 141 5.33 -5.81 -14.62
CA ARG A 141 5.94 -7.15 -14.55
C ARG A 141 6.44 -7.46 -13.14
N VAL A 142 7.29 -6.60 -12.58
CA VAL A 142 7.86 -6.82 -11.24
C VAL A 142 6.77 -6.86 -10.17
N LEU A 143 5.77 -5.98 -10.21
CA LEU A 143 4.67 -6.00 -9.25
C LEU A 143 3.81 -7.26 -9.37
N PHE A 144 3.56 -7.74 -10.58
CA PHE A 144 2.78 -8.94 -10.83
C PHE A 144 3.55 -10.22 -10.47
N ASP A 145 4.86 -10.26 -10.71
CA ASP A 145 5.71 -11.41 -10.33
C ASP A 145 5.90 -11.54 -8.82
N THR A 146 6.03 -10.41 -8.11
CA THR A 146 6.45 -10.41 -6.70
C THR A 146 5.33 -10.18 -5.71
N GLY A 147 4.23 -9.56 -6.14
CA GLY A 147 3.19 -9.11 -5.22
C GLY A 147 3.67 -8.12 -4.15
N MET A 148 4.76 -7.36 -4.37
CA MET A 148 5.31 -6.39 -3.42
C MET A 148 4.27 -5.36 -2.97
N ARG A 149 4.44 -4.82 -1.73
CA ARG A 149 3.65 -3.67 -1.30
C ARG A 149 4.13 -2.41 -2.01
N ALA A 150 3.20 -1.49 -2.30
CA ALA A 150 3.51 -0.26 -3.05
C ALA A 150 4.68 0.55 -2.46
N GLN A 151 4.82 0.59 -1.13
CA GLN A 151 5.92 1.30 -0.48
C GLN A 151 7.26 0.56 -0.60
N GLU A 152 7.26 -0.76 -0.47
CA GLU A 152 8.43 -1.61 -0.67
C GLU A 152 8.91 -1.45 -2.13
N PHE A 153 7.99 -1.55 -3.06
CA PHE A 153 8.25 -1.38 -4.48
C PHE A 153 8.83 0.01 -4.83
N SER A 154 8.25 1.09 -4.30
CA SER A 154 8.72 2.44 -4.61
C SER A 154 10.11 2.75 -4.06
N ASN A 155 10.52 2.06 -3.00
CA ASN A 155 11.81 2.24 -2.35
C ASN A 155 12.91 1.28 -2.87
N LEU A 156 12.62 0.47 -3.90
CA LEU A 156 13.54 -0.52 -4.45
C LEU A 156 14.84 0.14 -4.94
N ARG A 157 15.98 -0.41 -4.52
CA ARG A 157 17.32 0.03 -4.90
C ARG A 157 18.04 -1.04 -5.72
N LEU A 158 19.09 -0.64 -6.44
CA LEU A 158 19.97 -1.57 -7.15
C LEU A 158 20.61 -2.58 -6.20
N SER A 159 21.00 -2.14 -5.00
CA SER A 159 21.58 -3.00 -3.96
C SER A 159 20.64 -4.11 -3.47
N ASP A 160 19.35 -3.99 -3.70
CA ASP A 160 18.36 -4.97 -3.29
C ASP A 160 18.22 -6.11 -4.32
N LEU A 161 18.81 -5.96 -5.50
CA LEU A 161 18.70 -6.92 -6.61
C LEU A 161 19.84 -7.94 -6.56
N ASN A 162 19.50 -9.22 -6.58
CA ASN A 162 20.47 -10.31 -6.66
C ASN A 162 19.96 -11.41 -7.61
N GLY A 163 20.45 -11.42 -8.84
CA GLY A 163 19.92 -12.30 -9.87
C GLY A 163 18.42 -12.14 -10.02
N ARG A 164 17.66 -13.21 -9.89
CA ARG A 164 16.20 -13.24 -9.95
C ARG A 164 15.51 -12.95 -8.61
N THR A 165 16.29 -12.64 -7.59
CA THR A 165 15.77 -12.36 -6.26
C THR A 165 15.86 -10.86 -5.94
N ILE A 166 14.90 -10.37 -5.18
CA ILE A 166 14.85 -8.99 -4.72
C ILE A 166 14.67 -9.02 -3.20
N TYR A 167 15.62 -8.42 -2.48
CA TYR A 167 15.50 -8.24 -1.04
C TYR A 167 14.58 -7.08 -0.73
N THR A 168 13.68 -7.24 0.21
CA THR A 168 12.77 -6.16 0.58
C THR A 168 12.60 -6.06 2.08
N VAL A 169 12.51 -4.83 2.57
CA VAL A 169 12.25 -4.52 3.98
C VAL A 169 10.79 -4.10 4.15
N GLY A 170 10.01 -4.95 4.80
CA GLY A 170 8.59 -4.73 5.01
C GLY A 170 8.25 -3.97 6.29
N LYS A 171 6.99 -3.56 6.42
CA LYS A 171 6.47 -2.91 7.63
C LYS A 171 6.66 -3.82 8.86
N GLY A 172 7.27 -3.28 9.92
CA GLY A 172 7.56 -4.02 11.16
C GLY A 172 8.82 -4.87 11.10
N ARG A 173 9.80 -4.50 10.26
CA ARG A 173 11.08 -5.23 10.07
C ARG A 173 10.89 -6.69 9.64
N LYS A 174 9.89 -6.94 8.79
CA LYS A 174 9.70 -8.24 8.15
C LYS A 174 10.33 -8.18 6.78
N ASP A 175 11.61 -8.46 6.78
CA ASP A 175 12.45 -8.51 5.60
C ASP A 175 12.27 -9.87 4.92
N GLY A 176 12.63 -9.94 3.66
CA GLY A 176 12.62 -11.20 2.94
C GLY A 176 12.84 -11.01 1.45
N TRP A 177 13.05 -12.13 0.80
CA TRP A 177 13.26 -12.22 -0.63
C TRP A 177 11.92 -12.37 -1.35
N VAL A 178 11.83 -11.78 -2.54
CA VAL A 178 10.80 -12.06 -3.54
C VAL A 178 11.48 -12.42 -4.85
N TYR A 179 10.75 -13.06 -5.76
CA TYR A 179 11.30 -13.67 -6.95
C TYR A 179 10.66 -13.07 -8.20
N ILE A 180 11.46 -12.92 -9.27
CA ILE A 180 11.00 -12.49 -10.59
C ILE A 180 11.34 -13.53 -11.65
N SER A 181 10.57 -13.56 -12.74
CA SER A 181 10.83 -14.42 -13.90
C SER A 181 12.08 -13.96 -14.66
N ASP A 182 12.67 -14.85 -15.45
CA ASP A 182 13.81 -14.50 -16.31
C ASP A 182 13.44 -13.38 -17.26
N THR A 183 12.28 -13.43 -17.90
CA THR A 183 11.79 -12.38 -18.76
C THR A 183 11.67 -11.03 -18.04
N THR A 184 11.15 -11.03 -16.81
CA THR A 184 11.07 -9.80 -16.00
C THR A 184 12.45 -9.31 -15.61
N ARG A 185 13.40 -10.21 -15.31
CA ARG A 185 14.78 -9.84 -15.03
C ARG A 185 15.45 -9.17 -16.22
N GLU A 186 15.35 -9.76 -17.40
CA GLU A 186 15.91 -9.19 -18.65
C GLU A 186 15.35 -7.80 -18.94
N ARG A 187 14.04 -7.62 -18.80
CA ARG A 187 13.40 -6.31 -19.02
C ARG A 187 13.80 -5.29 -17.95
N LEU A 188 13.97 -5.72 -16.70
CA LEU A 188 14.47 -4.88 -15.61
C LEU A 188 15.91 -4.43 -15.86
N ASP A 189 16.79 -5.32 -16.31
CA ASP A 189 18.17 -5.00 -16.65
C ASP A 189 18.26 -4.03 -17.84
N THR A 190 17.38 -4.22 -18.80
CA THR A 190 17.26 -3.30 -19.96
C THR A 190 16.85 -1.90 -19.48
N TRP A 191 15.86 -1.80 -18.58
CA TRP A 191 15.49 -0.52 -17.98
C TRP A 191 16.64 0.12 -17.20
N ILE A 192 17.33 -0.63 -16.35
CA ILE A 192 18.45 -0.16 -15.53
C ILE A 192 19.54 0.45 -16.41
N ARG A 193 19.93 -0.27 -17.47
CA ARG A 193 20.96 0.20 -18.43
C ARG A 193 20.51 1.44 -19.19
N ALA A 194 19.31 1.38 -19.78
CA ALA A 194 18.80 2.44 -20.63
C ALA A 194 18.54 3.75 -19.89
N ALA A 195 18.09 3.67 -18.63
CA ALA A 195 17.84 4.83 -17.78
C ALA A 195 19.09 5.32 -17.03
N GLY A 196 20.19 4.56 -17.02
CA GLY A 196 21.42 4.89 -16.27
C GLY A 196 21.15 4.91 -14.76
N VAL A 197 20.39 3.94 -14.26
CA VAL A 197 20.01 3.86 -12.82
C VAL A 197 21.27 3.65 -11.97
N ILE A 198 21.42 4.46 -10.91
CA ILE A 198 22.59 4.42 -10.01
C ILE A 198 22.25 4.04 -8.56
N ASP A 199 21.01 4.22 -8.12
CA ASP A 199 20.56 3.91 -6.75
C ASP A 199 19.11 3.40 -6.75
N TYR A 200 18.12 4.30 -6.76
CA TYR A 200 16.71 3.91 -6.83
C TYR A 200 16.34 3.34 -8.20
N VAL A 201 15.70 2.17 -8.24
CA VAL A 201 15.33 1.50 -9.49
C VAL A 201 14.26 2.30 -10.27
N TRP A 202 13.31 2.89 -9.56
CA TRP A 202 12.22 3.65 -10.17
C TRP A 202 12.51 5.14 -10.11
N ILE A 203 12.99 5.71 -11.20
CA ILE A 203 13.40 7.11 -11.31
C ILE A 203 12.55 7.88 -12.32
N LYS A 204 12.53 9.20 -12.18
CA LYS A 204 11.94 10.10 -13.16
C LYS A 204 12.94 10.28 -14.34
N THR A 205 12.38 10.24 -15.54
CA THR A 205 13.17 10.41 -16.78
C THR A 205 12.96 11.78 -17.45
N THR A 206 12.31 12.73 -16.75
CA THR A 206 12.11 14.08 -17.28
C THR A 206 13.37 14.92 -17.12
N ARG A 207 13.69 15.79 -18.11
CA ARG A 207 14.91 16.64 -18.12
C ARG A 207 15.13 17.43 -16.83
N ARG A 208 14.06 17.91 -16.17
CA ARG A 208 14.15 18.70 -14.93
C ARG A 208 14.36 17.87 -13.65
N LYS A 209 14.03 16.58 -13.67
CA LYS A 209 13.95 15.73 -12.47
C LYS A 209 14.53 14.34 -12.72
N TYR A 210 15.55 14.29 -13.55
CA TYR A 210 16.23 13.05 -13.85
C TYR A 210 16.93 12.52 -12.58
N PHE A 211 16.87 11.20 -12.37
CA PHE A 211 17.34 10.48 -11.16
C PHE A 211 16.53 10.72 -9.87
N GLU A 212 15.54 11.62 -9.82
CA GLU A 212 14.67 11.64 -8.65
C GLU A 212 13.82 10.36 -8.57
N PRO A 213 13.71 9.72 -7.38
CA PRO A 213 12.90 8.53 -7.24
C PRO A 213 11.41 8.83 -7.49
N LEU A 214 10.71 7.88 -8.09
CA LEU A 214 9.27 7.93 -8.25
C LEU A 214 8.59 7.69 -6.90
N THR A 215 7.64 8.55 -6.58
CA THR A 215 6.76 8.33 -5.43
C THR A 215 5.74 7.23 -5.74
N VAL A 216 5.17 6.61 -4.69
CA VAL A 216 4.06 5.65 -4.82
C VAL A 216 2.92 6.22 -5.68
N ASP A 217 2.59 7.51 -5.53
CA ASP A 217 1.53 8.16 -6.33
C ASP A 217 1.94 8.31 -7.80
N GLY A 218 3.21 8.62 -8.08
CA GLY A 218 3.75 8.69 -9.44
C GLY A 218 3.69 7.33 -10.14
N ILE A 219 4.12 6.25 -9.46
CA ILE A 219 4.03 4.87 -9.93
C ILE A 219 2.58 4.50 -10.19
N ARG A 220 1.69 4.76 -9.21
CA ARG A 220 0.27 4.48 -9.35
C ARG A 220 -0.34 5.14 -10.57
N LYS A 221 -0.06 6.43 -10.79
CA LYS A 221 -0.62 7.19 -11.95
C LYS A 221 -0.16 6.63 -13.28
N LYS A 222 1.12 6.25 -13.40
CA LYS A 222 1.64 5.65 -14.65
C LYS A 222 0.95 4.32 -14.95
N ILE A 223 0.92 3.41 -14.01
CA ILE A 223 0.29 2.09 -14.17
C ILE A 223 -1.22 2.24 -14.38
N GLN A 224 -1.89 3.12 -13.63
CA GLN A 224 -3.32 3.38 -13.79
C GLN A 224 -3.68 3.88 -15.17
N ARG A 225 -2.83 4.74 -15.78
CA ARG A 225 -3.01 5.20 -17.14
C ARG A 225 -2.97 4.01 -18.11
N GLN A 226 -1.97 3.14 -18.00
CA GLN A 226 -1.80 1.97 -18.86
C GLN A 226 -2.98 1.00 -18.78
N PHE A 227 -3.47 0.71 -17.55
CA PHE A 227 -4.65 -0.12 -17.37
C PHE A 227 -5.91 0.49 -18.01
N ARG A 228 -6.08 1.80 -17.91
CA ARG A 228 -7.21 2.52 -18.53
C ARG A 228 -7.12 2.48 -20.06
N GLU A 229 -5.94 2.66 -20.63
CA GLU A 229 -5.69 2.55 -22.08
C GLU A 229 -6.01 1.14 -22.60
N ALA A 230 -5.80 0.12 -21.78
CA ALA A 230 -6.23 -1.26 -22.04
C ALA A 230 -7.73 -1.53 -21.71
N GLY A 231 -8.54 -0.51 -21.44
CA GLY A 231 -9.97 -0.66 -21.12
C GLY A 231 -10.28 -1.19 -19.72
N LEU A 232 -9.29 -1.24 -18.81
CA LEU A 232 -9.45 -1.74 -17.44
C LEU A 232 -9.52 -0.58 -16.42
N GLU A 233 -10.71 -0.04 -16.25
CA GLU A 233 -10.97 1.10 -15.39
C GLU A 233 -10.86 0.80 -13.87
N GLY A 234 -10.54 1.85 -13.10
CA GLY A 234 -10.57 1.82 -11.63
C GLY A 234 -9.42 1.07 -10.98
N PHE A 235 -8.29 0.87 -11.67
CA PHE A 235 -7.10 0.19 -11.17
C PHE A 235 -6.53 0.80 -9.90
N GLN A 236 -6.10 -0.08 -8.96
CA GLN A 236 -5.34 0.25 -7.77
C GLN A 236 -4.09 -0.63 -7.65
N LEU A 237 -2.94 -0.07 -7.23
CA LEU A 237 -1.68 -0.83 -7.11
C LEU A 237 -1.81 -2.12 -6.28
N HIS A 238 -2.65 -2.10 -5.24
CA HIS A 238 -2.84 -3.27 -4.39
C HIS A 238 -3.57 -4.42 -5.09
N GLU A 239 -4.25 -4.14 -6.19
CA GLU A 239 -4.92 -5.15 -7.01
C GLU A 239 -3.93 -6.07 -7.73
N LEU A 240 -2.74 -5.57 -8.14
CA LEU A 240 -1.68 -6.44 -8.68
C LEU A 240 -1.18 -7.46 -7.65
N ARG A 241 -1.07 -7.05 -6.40
CA ARG A 241 -0.73 -7.97 -5.32
C ARG A 241 -1.84 -9.01 -5.08
N HIS A 242 -3.11 -8.63 -5.23
CA HIS A 242 -4.22 -9.60 -5.20
C HIS A 242 -4.21 -10.51 -6.42
N SER A 243 -3.87 -9.98 -7.59
CA SER A 243 -3.72 -10.76 -8.82
C SER A 243 -2.62 -11.81 -8.68
N PHE A 244 -1.43 -11.43 -8.19
CA PHE A 244 -0.36 -12.36 -7.85
C PHE A 244 -0.84 -13.47 -6.91
N ALA A 245 -1.46 -13.11 -5.78
CA ALA A 245 -1.94 -14.08 -4.80
C ALA A 245 -2.98 -15.05 -5.38
N THR A 246 -3.89 -14.52 -6.20
CA THR A 246 -4.94 -15.32 -6.85
C THR A 246 -4.37 -16.22 -7.94
N ASP A 247 -3.41 -15.73 -8.73
CA ASP A 247 -2.76 -16.45 -9.79
C ASP A 247 -1.98 -17.65 -9.22
N VAL A 248 -1.11 -17.42 -8.23
CA VAL A 248 -0.34 -18.46 -7.55
C VAL A 248 -1.29 -19.49 -6.89
N ARG A 249 -2.37 -19.05 -6.26
CA ARG A 249 -3.37 -19.94 -5.67
C ARG A 249 -4.09 -20.80 -6.72
N LYS A 250 -4.45 -20.23 -7.88
CA LYS A 250 -5.09 -20.96 -8.99
C LYS A 250 -4.18 -22.01 -9.62
N ARG A 251 -2.86 -21.81 -9.54
CA ARG A 251 -1.84 -22.79 -10.00
C ARG A 251 -1.62 -23.92 -9.01
N GLY A 252 -2.36 -23.97 -7.90
CA GLY A 252 -2.34 -25.08 -6.96
C GLY A 252 -1.52 -24.82 -5.70
N ALA A 253 -0.88 -23.66 -5.55
CA ALA A 253 -0.15 -23.37 -4.32
C ALA A 253 -1.05 -23.37 -3.10
N ASP A 254 -0.61 -23.94 -2.00
CA ASP A 254 -1.30 -23.88 -0.73
C ASP A 254 -1.34 -22.45 -0.17
N ILE A 255 -2.36 -22.17 0.64
CA ILE A 255 -2.55 -20.84 1.23
C ILE A 255 -1.32 -20.39 2.04
N ASP A 256 -0.61 -21.33 2.67
CA ASP A 256 0.58 -21.06 3.45
C ASP A 256 1.77 -20.63 2.57
N VAL A 257 1.90 -21.24 1.39
CA VAL A 257 2.89 -20.83 0.36
C VAL A 257 2.59 -19.42 -0.13
N VAL A 258 1.32 -19.13 -0.48
CA VAL A 258 0.90 -17.78 -0.90
C VAL A 258 1.17 -16.74 0.18
N GLN A 259 0.92 -17.07 1.45
CA GLN A 259 1.17 -16.17 2.58
C GLN A 259 2.68 -15.93 2.78
N LYS A 260 3.53 -16.94 2.64
CA LYS A 260 4.99 -16.82 2.68
C LYS A 260 5.50 -15.93 1.54
N LEU A 261 5.10 -16.20 0.30
CA LEU A 261 5.46 -15.39 -0.86
C LEU A 261 5.05 -13.92 -0.69
N LEU A 262 3.87 -13.67 -0.13
CA LEU A 262 3.40 -12.32 0.17
C LEU A 262 4.01 -11.71 1.43
N ARG A 263 4.73 -12.49 2.25
CA ARG A 263 5.30 -12.03 3.52
C ARG A 263 4.24 -11.38 4.43
N HIS A 264 3.08 -12.08 4.58
CA HIS A 264 1.99 -11.64 5.43
C HIS A 264 2.32 -11.83 6.91
N SER A 265 2.05 -10.83 7.73
CA SER A 265 2.46 -10.78 9.14
C SER A 265 1.56 -11.52 10.11
N SER A 266 0.45 -12.12 9.68
CA SER A 266 -0.48 -12.79 10.58
C SER A 266 -0.54 -14.29 10.30
N LEU A 267 0.33 -15.02 10.97
CA LEU A 267 0.26 -16.47 11.11
C LEU A 267 0.62 -16.87 12.54
N GLN A 268 -0.22 -16.57 13.49
CA GLN A 268 -0.10 -17.17 14.82
C GLN A 268 -0.52 -18.66 14.87
N VAL A 269 -1.02 -19.23 13.78
CA VAL A 269 -1.58 -20.59 13.77
C VAL A 269 -0.76 -21.62 12.98
N THR A 270 0.18 -21.20 12.11
CA THR A 270 0.84 -22.11 11.18
C THR A 270 2.31 -22.43 11.48
N GLN A 271 2.85 -22.00 12.61
CA GLN A 271 4.25 -22.29 13.00
C GLN A 271 4.60 -23.78 13.12
N ARG A 272 3.63 -24.68 13.12
CA ARG A 272 3.87 -26.14 13.25
C ARG A 272 4.23 -26.85 11.94
N TYR A 273 4.01 -26.25 10.78
CA TYR A 273 4.24 -26.90 9.47
C TYR A 273 5.38 -26.27 8.67
N LEU A 274 6.16 -25.35 9.25
CA LEU A 274 7.06 -24.45 8.56
C LEU A 274 8.50 -24.97 8.39
N HIS A 275 8.86 -26.12 8.95
CA HIS A 275 10.25 -26.57 8.97
C HIS A 275 10.79 -27.15 7.64
N ASN A 276 9.96 -27.36 6.61
CA ASN A 276 10.39 -28.04 5.38
C ASN A 276 10.36 -27.21 4.10
N LEU A 277 10.18 -25.87 4.17
CA LEU A 277 10.04 -25.04 2.96
C LEU A 277 11.11 -23.96 2.82
N ASP A 278 12.12 -23.91 3.65
CA ASP A 278 13.15 -22.84 3.62
C ASP A 278 14.26 -23.11 2.58
N GLY A 279 14.27 -24.29 1.93
CA GLY A 279 15.28 -24.66 0.94
C GLY A 279 14.99 -24.21 -0.49
N ASP A 280 13.72 -24.14 -0.92
CA ASP A 280 13.38 -24.10 -2.36
C ASP A 280 12.22 -23.14 -2.74
N MET A 281 12.15 -21.96 -2.13
CA MET A 281 11.09 -21.00 -2.51
C MET A 281 11.25 -20.49 -3.93
N CYS A 282 12.46 -20.52 -4.49
CA CYS A 282 12.70 -20.14 -5.89
C CYS A 282 12.18 -21.22 -6.84
N GLU A 283 12.46 -22.50 -6.57
CA GLU A 283 11.98 -23.64 -7.37
C GLU A 283 10.45 -23.75 -7.31
N ILE A 284 9.85 -23.65 -6.11
CA ILE A 284 8.39 -23.62 -5.94
C ILE A 284 7.81 -22.45 -6.70
N TRP A 285 8.45 -21.28 -6.67
CA TRP A 285 7.99 -20.10 -7.42
C TRP A 285 8.08 -20.36 -8.93
N ASP A 286 9.15 -20.98 -9.43
CA ASP A 286 9.32 -21.33 -10.84
C ASP A 286 8.29 -22.34 -11.32
N GLU A 287 8.00 -23.38 -10.56
CA GLU A 287 6.95 -24.34 -10.84
C GLU A 287 5.56 -23.68 -10.92
N LEU A 288 5.25 -22.78 -9.96
CA LEU A 288 3.98 -22.08 -9.89
C LEU A 288 3.85 -20.97 -10.93
N LYS A 289 4.94 -20.38 -11.37
CA LYS A 289 5.02 -19.29 -12.35
C LYS A 289 5.51 -19.77 -13.73
N ASN A 290 5.47 -21.06 -14.00
CA ASN A 290 5.89 -21.64 -15.28
C ASN A 290 4.98 -21.18 -16.45
N TYR A 291 4.76 -19.86 -16.53
CA TYR A 291 4.15 -19.19 -17.67
C TYR A 291 5.06 -18.05 -18.12
N LYS A 292 5.34 -18.04 -19.37
CA LYS A 292 5.91 -16.87 -20.04
C LYS A 292 4.78 -15.84 -20.17
N LEU A 293 4.84 -14.73 -19.44
CA LEU A 293 4.18 -13.52 -19.88
C LEU A 293 4.67 -13.32 -21.30
N ALA A 294 3.74 -13.45 -22.29
CA ALA A 294 4.10 -13.57 -23.69
C ALA A 294 5.27 -12.68 -24.05
N ALA A 295 6.34 -13.29 -24.56
CA ALA A 295 7.57 -12.62 -24.97
C ALA A 295 7.34 -11.57 -26.09
N ASN A 296 6.11 -11.39 -26.54
CA ASN A 296 5.71 -10.63 -27.73
C ASN A 296 5.27 -9.19 -27.46
N ALA A 297 5.55 -8.62 -26.29
CA ALA A 297 5.46 -7.17 -26.14
C ALA A 297 6.78 -6.57 -26.60
N HIS A 298 6.84 -6.17 -27.87
CA HIS A 298 7.90 -5.38 -28.49
C HIS A 298 9.33 -5.94 -28.41
N ALA A 299 9.65 -6.84 -29.32
CA ALA A 299 11.02 -7.03 -29.76
C ALA A 299 11.56 -5.68 -30.29
N GLY A 300 12.42 -5.06 -29.54
CA GLY A 300 13.39 -4.17 -30.07
C GLY A 300 13.33 -2.68 -29.80
N THR A 301 12.26 -2.11 -29.23
CA THR A 301 12.21 -0.65 -29.12
C THR A 301 11.75 -0.18 -27.73
N ALA A 302 12.53 0.62 -27.04
CA ALA A 302 12.15 1.27 -25.78
C ALA A 302 12.20 2.80 -25.95
N CYS A 303 11.20 3.49 -25.45
CA CYS A 303 11.18 4.94 -25.43
C CYS A 303 11.55 5.47 -24.05
N ILE A 304 12.69 6.13 -23.95
CA ILE A 304 13.16 6.81 -22.72
C ILE A 304 13.60 8.21 -23.14
N ARG A 305 13.20 9.23 -22.39
CA ARG A 305 13.47 10.66 -22.69
C ARG A 305 12.85 11.17 -23.99
N GLY A 306 11.91 10.45 -24.61
CA GLY A 306 11.38 10.80 -25.93
C GLY A 306 12.28 10.37 -27.10
N GLU A 307 13.32 9.59 -26.82
CA GLU A 307 14.19 8.97 -27.83
C GLU A 307 13.86 7.48 -27.95
N VAL A 308 13.89 6.98 -29.18
CA VAL A 308 13.68 5.57 -29.51
C VAL A 308 15.02 4.85 -29.44
N ILE A 309 15.13 3.85 -28.55
CA ILE A 309 16.31 3.01 -28.40
C ILE A 309 15.99 1.62 -28.94
N ASN A 310 16.76 1.16 -29.95
CA ASN A 310 16.70 -0.23 -30.40
C ASN A 310 17.42 -1.11 -29.39
N ILE A 311 16.78 -2.18 -28.91
CA ILE A 311 17.26 -3.08 -27.87
C ILE A 311 17.44 -4.48 -28.48
#